data_f10323d1347eabcde0f734afde465da3
#
_entry.id   f10323d1347eabcde0f734afde465da3
#
_cell.length_a   1.000
_cell.length_b   1.000
_cell.length_c   1.000
_cell.angle_alpha   90.00
_cell.angle_beta   90.00
_cell.angle_gamma   90.00
#
_symmetry.space_group_name_H-M   'P 1'
#
loop_
_entity.id
_entity.type
_entity.pdbx_description
1 polymer ?
#
loop_
_entity_poly.entity_id
_entity_poly.type
_entity_poly.pdbx_seq_one_letter_code
_entity_poly.pdbx_strand_id
1 'polypeptide(L)'
;MMAVRTAPIRIGVIGDFEPAYHSHFATNAALYDAATTLKVPLELRWLPTPSLEARAAGERMLRRWDGLVASPGSPYKSFSGMLRGIEFARTRDWPFVGT
;
A
#
# COMPACT_ATOMS: atom_id res chain seq x y z
N MET A 1 -9.08 -7.91 -28.80
CA MET A 1 -9.92 -7.49 -27.69
C MET A 1 -9.21 -7.75 -26.38
N MET A 2 -9.20 -6.76 -25.52
CA MET A 2 -8.56 -6.93 -24.21
C MET A 2 -9.51 -7.62 -23.26
N ALA A 3 -8.99 -8.63 -22.57
CA ALA A 3 -9.76 -9.28 -21.52
C ALA A 3 -9.91 -8.33 -20.33
N VAL A 4 -11.11 -8.29 -19.76
CA VAL A 4 -11.35 -7.53 -18.54
C VAL A 4 -10.74 -8.30 -17.38
N ARG A 5 -9.94 -7.62 -16.56
CA ARG A 5 -9.37 -8.23 -15.38
C ARG A 5 -10.51 -8.51 -14.38
N THR A 6 -10.73 -9.78 -14.07
CA THR A 6 -11.76 -10.17 -13.10
C THR A 6 -11.22 -10.28 -11.69
N ALA A 7 -9.95 -10.66 -11.54
CA ALA A 7 -9.32 -10.70 -10.23
C ALA A 7 -8.91 -9.28 -9.81
N PRO A 8 -9.11 -8.89 -8.55
CA PRO A 8 -8.73 -7.56 -8.11
C PRO A 8 -7.22 -7.34 -8.15
N ILE A 9 -6.84 -6.10 -8.45
CA ILE A 9 -5.50 -5.63 -8.17
C ILE A 9 -5.42 -5.38 -6.67
N ARG A 10 -4.38 -5.87 -6.05
CA ARG A 10 -4.22 -5.79 -4.60
C ARG A 10 -3.17 -4.73 -4.28
N ILE A 11 -3.60 -3.66 -3.64
CA ILE A 11 -2.73 -2.54 -3.26
C ILE A 11 -2.65 -2.46 -1.73
N GLY A 12 -1.43 -2.51 -1.21
CA GLY A 12 -1.16 -2.30 0.19
C GLY A 12 -0.67 -0.89 0.44
N VAL A 13 -1.33 -0.15 1.32
CA VAL A 13 -0.88 1.18 1.72
C VAL A 13 -0.12 1.03 3.03
N ILE A 14 1.19 1.28 2.99
CA ILE A 14 2.02 1.21 4.18
C ILE A 14 1.77 2.47 5.00
N GLY A 15 1.16 2.31 6.16
CA GLY A 15 0.84 3.42 7.02
C GLY A 15 -0.16 3.03 8.09
N ASP A 16 -0.35 3.94 9.04
CA ASP A 16 -1.23 3.72 10.18
C ASP A 16 -2.49 4.55 9.97
N PHE A 17 -3.52 3.92 9.42
CA PHE A 17 -4.74 4.61 9.04
C PHE A 17 -5.35 5.33 10.24
N GLU A 18 -5.62 6.63 10.06
CA GLU A 18 -6.21 7.46 11.09
C GLU A 18 -7.42 8.21 10.50
N PRO A 19 -8.63 7.91 10.99
CA PRO A 19 -9.83 8.58 10.45
C PRO A 19 -9.84 10.09 10.60
N ALA A 20 -9.06 10.65 11.54
CA ALA A 20 -8.97 12.09 11.72
C ALA A 20 -8.15 12.79 10.64
N TYR A 21 -7.39 12.05 9.84
CA TYR A 21 -6.51 12.62 8.81
C TYR A 21 -7.20 12.62 7.46
N HIS A 22 -7.48 13.80 6.93
CA HIS A 22 -8.08 13.94 5.60
C HIS A 22 -7.21 13.32 4.51
N SER A 23 -5.89 13.39 4.66
CA SER A 23 -4.96 12.82 3.68
C SER A 23 -5.11 11.32 3.53
N HIS A 24 -5.51 10.63 4.58
CA HIS A 24 -5.73 9.17 4.52
C HIS A 24 -6.97 8.84 3.68
N PHE A 25 -8.06 9.58 3.88
CA PHE A 25 -9.25 9.40 3.05
C PHE A 25 -9.00 9.81 1.60
N ALA A 26 -8.23 10.88 1.39
CA ALA A 26 -7.87 11.31 0.05
C ALA A 26 -7.04 10.27 -0.68
N THR A 27 -6.13 9.59 0.03
CA THR A 27 -5.34 8.50 -0.52
C THR A 27 -6.24 7.37 -0.99
N ASN A 28 -7.19 6.96 -0.17
CA ASN A 28 -8.15 5.92 -0.53
C ASN A 28 -8.97 6.33 -1.76
N ALA A 29 -9.49 7.55 -1.75
CA ALA A 29 -10.31 8.05 -2.85
C ALA A 29 -9.53 8.08 -4.16
N ALA A 30 -8.28 8.54 -4.12
CA ALA A 30 -7.45 8.60 -5.32
C ALA A 30 -7.21 7.21 -5.91
N LEU A 31 -6.96 6.21 -5.06
CA LEU A 31 -6.72 4.85 -5.52
C LEU A 31 -7.99 4.22 -6.10
N TYR A 32 -9.14 4.42 -5.46
CA TYR A 32 -10.41 3.92 -5.98
C TYR A 32 -10.79 4.63 -7.29
N ASP A 33 -10.54 5.93 -7.40
CA ASP A 33 -10.80 6.67 -8.64
C ASP A 33 -9.94 6.14 -9.78
N ALA A 34 -8.66 5.89 -9.53
CA ALA A 34 -7.76 5.35 -10.53
C ALA A 34 -8.23 3.96 -10.99
N ALA A 35 -8.64 3.11 -10.05
CA ALA A 35 -9.13 1.78 -10.38
C ALA A 35 -10.40 1.85 -11.23
N THR A 36 -11.31 2.76 -10.88
CA THR A 36 -12.55 2.97 -11.63
C THR A 36 -12.25 3.42 -13.05
N THR A 37 -11.33 4.37 -13.21
CA THR A 37 -10.93 4.87 -14.52
C THR A 37 -10.32 3.75 -15.37
N LEU A 38 -9.52 2.90 -14.76
CA LEU A 38 -8.89 1.78 -15.47
C LEU A 38 -9.80 0.57 -15.62
N LYS A 39 -10.99 0.62 -15.03
CA LYS A 39 -11.97 -0.47 -15.05
C LYS A 39 -11.41 -1.77 -14.50
N VAL A 40 -10.68 -1.68 -13.39
CA VAL A 40 -10.15 -2.84 -12.69
C VAL A 40 -10.70 -2.88 -11.27
N PRO A 41 -11.06 -4.07 -10.77
CA PRO A 41 -11.43 -4.17 -9.36
C PRO A 41 -10.21 -3.95 -8.48
N LEU A 42 -10.42 -3.35 -7.31
CA LEU A 42 -9.35 -3.00 -6.39
C LEU A 42 -9.60 -3.60 -5.02
N GLU A 43 -8.61 -4.30 -4.50
CA GLU A 43 -8.55 -4.66 -3.09
C GLU A 43 -7.51 -3.75 -2.44
N LEU A 44 -7.94 -2.92 -1.50
CA LEU A 44 -7.12 -1.94 -0.83
C LEU A 44 -7.04 -2.26 0.65
N ARG A 45 -5.83 -2.30 1.19
CA ARG A 45 -5.65 -2.48 2.62
C ARG A 45 -4.50 -1.63 3.12
N TRP A 46 -4.71 -1.02 4.28
CA TRP A 46 -3.65 -0.32 4.99
C TRP A 46 -2.87 -1.32 5.82
N LEU A 47 -1.55 -1.21 5.74
CA LEU A 47 -0.62 -2.09 6.43
C LEU A 47 0.02 -1.32 7.57
N PRO A 48 -0.37 -1.60 8.83
CA PRO A 48 0.19 -0.87 9.96
C PRO A 48 1.71 -1.02 10.02
N THR A 49 2.40 0.09 10.23
CA THR A 49 3.86 0.08 10.22
C THR A 49 4.49 -0.84 11.26
N PRO A 50 3.91 -1.00 12.49
CA PRO A 50 4.47 -1.96 13.44
C PRO A 50 4.49 -3.40 12.93
N SER A 51 3.56 -3.78 12.04
CA SER A 51 3.50 -5.13 11.51
C SER A 51 4.67 -5.46 10.59
N LEU A 52 5.44 -4.47 10.17
CA LEU A 52 6.56 -4.63 9.26
C LEU A 52 7.91 -4.63 9.96
N GLU A 53 7.94 -4.48 11.29
CA GLU A 53 9.20 -4.39 12.02
C GLU A 53 9.99 -5.69 11.97
N ALA A 54 9.32 -6.83 12.10
CA ALA A 54 9.97 -8.13 11.99
C ALA A 54 10.20 -8.44 10.51
N ARG A 55 11.46 -8.60 10.11
CA ARG A 55 11.82 -8.71 8.70
C ARG A 55 11.07 -9.84 7.99
N ALA A 56 11.10 -11.05 8.54
CA ALA A 56 10.50 -12.20 7.86
C ALA A 56 8.99 -12.08 7.76
N ALA A 57 8.32 -11.69 8.86
CA ALA A 57 6.88 -11.51 8.87
C ALA A 57 6.45 -10.34 8.00
N GLY A 58 7.21 -9.26 8.03
CA GLY A 58 6.95 -8.09 7.19
C GLY A 58 7.06 -8.41 5.71
N GLU A 59 8.09 -9.13 5.30
CA GLU A 59 8.24 -9.52 3.90
C GLU A 59 7.10 -10.43 3.43
N ARG A 60 6.67 -11.38 4.27
CA ARG A 60 5.53 -12.23 3.93
C ARG A 60 4.27 -11.41 3.73
N MET A 61 4.06 -10.41 4.57
CA MET A 61 2.91 -9.52 4.43
C MET A 61 2.99 -8.70 3.14
N LEU A 62 4.15 -8.11 2.86
CA LEU A 62 4.32 -7.24 1.70
C LEU A 62 4.18 -7.98 0.37
N ARG A 63 4.63 -9.24 0.32
CA ARG A 63 4.55 -10.06 -0.90
C ARG A 63 3.12 -10.37 -1.34
N ARG A 64 2.15 -10.16 -0.47
CA ARG A 64 0.74 -10.45 -0.77
C ARG A 64 0.10 -9.40 -1.68
N TRP A 65 0.79 -8.29 -1.93
CA TRP A 65 0.22 -7.15 -2.66
C TRP A 65 0.87 -7.00 -4.01
N ASP A 66 0.07 -6.61 -5.01
CA ASP A 66 0.57 -6.37 -6.37
C ASP A 66 1.37 -5.09 -6.43
N GLY A 67 1.03 -4.11 -5.62
CA GLY A 67 1.75 -2.86 -5.52
C GLY A 67 1.62 -2.27 -4.12
N LEU A 68 2.52 -1.36 -3.80
CA LEU A 68 2.60 -0.75 -2.48
C LEU A 68 2.62 0.77 -2.61
N VAL A 69 1.97 1.44 -1.67
CA VAL A 69 1.95 2.90 -1.57
C VAL A 69 2.40 3.26 -0.17
N ALA A 70 3.36 4.17 -0.04
CA ALA A 70 3.68 4.75 1.26
C ALA A 70 2.69 5.89 1.51
N SER A 71 1.97 5.83 2.62
CA SER A 71 0.97 6.84 2.95
C SER A 71 1.61 8.18 3.21
N PRO A 72 0.91 9.28 2.91
CA PRO A 72 1.40 10.59 3.30
C PRO A 72 1.28 10.79 4.80
N GLY A 73 2.06 11.73 5.30
CA GLY A 73 1.95 12.17 6.67
C GLY A 73 2.76 11.35 7.65
N SER A 74 3.12 12.03 8.69
CA SER A 74 3.82 11.48 9.82
C SER A 74 3.18 12.04 11.07
N PRO A 75 3.42 11.46 12.23
CA PRO A 75 4.35 10.37 12.46
C PRO A 75 3.76 9.00 12.15
N TYR A 76 4.62 8.06 11.73
CA TYR A 76 4.24 6.65 11.69
C TYR A 76 4.42 6.05 13.07
N LYS A 77 3.60 5.05 13.41
CA LYS A 77 3.76 4.34 14.68
C LYS A 77 5.09 3.60 14.76
N SER A 78 5.60 3.13 13.62
CA SER A 78 6.91 2.52 13.53
C SER A 78 7.63 3.05 12.30
N PHE A 79 8.59 3.93 12.54
CA PHE A 79 9.44 4.45 11.46
C PHE A 79 10.26 3.33 10.82
N SER A 80 10.78 2.41 11.65
CA SER A 80 11.54 1.27 11.13
C SER A 80 10.68 0.35 10.28
N GLY A 81 9.41 0.18 10.63
CA GLY A 81 8.48 -0.60 9.80
C GLY A 81 8.27 0.04 8.44
N MET A 82 8.10 1.36 8.39
CA MET A 82 7.98 2.08 7.12
C MET A 82 9.24 1.92 6.28
N LEU A 83 10.41 2.08 6.89
CA LEU A 83 11.67 1.92 6.16
C LEU A 83 11.86 0.52 5.60
N ARG A 84 11.40 -0.50 6.32
CA ARG A 84 11.47 -1.87 5.83
C ARG A 84 10.58 -2.07 4.61
N GLY A 85 9.41 -1.45 4.60
CA GLY A 85 8.52 -1.50 3.44
C GLY A 85 9.16 -0.87 2.21
N ILE A 86 9.78 0.28 2.37
CA ILE A 86 10.49 0.97 1.30
C ILE A 86 11.68 0.13 0.81
N GLU A 87 12.46 -0.41 1.74
CA GLU A 87 13.59 -1.26 1.40
C GLU A 87 13.16 -2.50 0.62
N PHE A 88 12.08 -3.14 1.07
CA PHE A 88 11.53 -4.30 0.37
C PHE A 88 11.20 -3.96 -1.08
N ALA A 89 10.46 -2.87 -1.30
CA ALA A 89 10.04 -2.48 -2.63
C ALA A 89 11.24 -2.19 -3.53
N ARG A 90 12.23 -1.47 -2.98
CA ARG A 90 13.43 -1.11 -3.74
C ARG A 90 14.29 -2.32 -4.07
N THR A 91 14.51 -3.21 -3.11
CA THR A 91 15.42 -4.36 -3.31
C THR A 91 14.78 -5.49 -4.10
N ARG A 92 13.45 -5.57 -4.11
CA ARG A 92 12.72 -6.62 -4.84
C ARG A 92 12.08 -6.10 -6.12
N ASP A 93 12.36 -4.86 -6.48
CA ASP A 93 11.79 -4.25 -7.68
C ASP A 93 10.25 -4.33 -7.69
N TRP A 94 9.64 -4.08 -6.55
CA TRP A 94 8.19 -4.13 -6.37
C TRP A 94 7.55 -2.82 -6.80
N PRO A 95 6.39 -2.83 -7.47
CA PRO A 95 5.69 -1.59 -7.80
C PRO A 95 5.42 -0.77 -6.53
N PHE A 96 5.87 0.47 -6.53
CA PHE A 96 5.84 1.30 -5.33
C PHE A 96 5.67 2.77 -5.69
N VAL A 97 4.79 3.46 -4.94
CA VAL A 97 4.61 4.90 -5.03
C VAL A 97 4.79 5.50 -3.63
N GLY A 98 5.68 6.46 -3.51
CA GLY A 98 5.87 7.23 -2.29
C GLY A 98 5.23 8.61 -2.41
N THR A 99 4.65 9.07 -1.33
CA THR A 99 4.04 10.39 -1.29
C THR A 99 4.63 11.27 -0.21
#